data_c7d2bab6a703cbbffcf6a555474c2606
#
_entry.id   c7d2bab6a703cbbffcf6a555474c2606
#
_cell.length_a   1.000
_cell.length_b   1.000
_cell.length_c   1.000
_cell.angle_alpha   90.00
_cell.angle_beta   90.00
_cell.angle_gamma   90.00
#
_symmetry.space_group_name_H-M   'P 1'
#
loop_
_entity.id
_entity.type
_entity.pdbx_description
1 polymer ?
#
loop_
_entity_poly.entity_id
_entity_poly.type
_entity_poly.pdbx_seq_one_letter_code
_entity_poly.pdbx_strand_id
1 'polypeptide(L)'
;GLMRGKICIGTFSSVATHVLPPVIARFRADHPDVDYELLMGDYSEIEQWVAEGRCDLGFIPREPRGAGMASRPLVQDELMAVVPADSSLATAEVVPLADLANEQFILLERGTDDEITPLFRRAGLTVRSKLSTWDDYAIMAMVEDGLGVSILPALILRRCQFDVAVRPLEGHPHRQINAIYRTADVSLAAARFLEYL
;
A
#
# COMPACT_ATOMS: atom_id res chain seq x y z
N GLY A 1 30.30 17.99 5.82
CA GLY A 1 30.36 17.02 6.91
C GLY A 1 29.55 15.80 6.60
N LEU A 2 30.01 14.61 7.04
CA LEU A 2 29.30 13.36 6.83
C LEU A 2 27.99 13.37 7.63
N MET A 3 26.88 13.09 6.95
CA MET A 3 25.58 12.96 7.58
C MET A 3 25.54 11.66 8.40
N ARG A 4 25.08 11.77 9.63
CA ARG A 4 24.93 10.65 10.56
C ARG A 4 23.54 10.69 11.17
N GLY A 5 23.16 9.64 11.83
CA GLY A 5 21.91 9.52 12.55
C GLY A 5 21.08 8.37 12.04
N LYS A 6 19.82 8.36 12.43
CA LYS A 6 18.87 7.29 12.11
C LYS A 6 17.61 7.91 11.51
N ILE A 7 17.15 7.32 10.42
CA ILE A 7 15.86 7.67 9.81
C ILE A 7 14.87 6.57 10.16
N CYS A 8 13.79 6.94 10.86
CA CYS A 8 12.68 6.05 11.15
C CYS A 8 11.55 6.32 10.16
N ILE A 9 11.09 5.28 9.48
CA ILE A 9 10.08 5.34 8.42
C ILE A 9 8.90 4.47 8.81
N GLY A 10 7.70 5.07 8.90
CA GLY A 10 6.45 4.34 9.03
C GLY A 10 5.95 3.91 7.65
N THR A 11 5.70 2.62 7.45
CA THR A 11 5.41 2.08 6.13
C THR A 11 4.50 0.86 6.18
N PHE A 12 4.19 0.32 5.02
CA PHE A 12 3.43 -0.91 4.85
C PHE A 12 4.05 -1.75 3.72
N SER A 13 3.64 -3.01 3.62
CA SER A 13 4.35 -4.04 2.84
C SER A 13 4.71 -3.64 1.42
N SER A 14 3.77 -3.06 0.66
CA SER A 14 4.02 -2.76 -0.75
C SER A 14 5.09 -1.68 -0.94
N VAL A 15 5.09 -0.63 -0.10
CA VAL A 15 6.10 0.44 -0.14
C VAL A 15 7.43 -0.07 0.39
N ALA A 16 7.42 -0.80 1.50
CA ALA A 16 8.63 -1.37 2.10
C ALA A 16 9.35 -2.35 1.16
N THR A 17 8.60 -3.06 0.33
CA THR A 17 9.15 -4.08 -0.56
C THR A 17 9.56 -3.51 -1.93
N HIS A 18 8.72 -2.66 -2.52
CA HIS A 18 8.86 -2.27 -3.93
C HIS A 18 9.30 -0.83 -4.16
N VAL A 19 9.23 0.03 -3.16
CA VAL A 19 9.58 1.45 -3.30
C VAL A 19 10.84 1.79 -2.51
N LEU A 20 10.87 1.47 -1.23
CA LEU A 20 11.95 1.90 -0.33
C LEU A 20 13.33 1.30 -0.62
N PRO A 21 13.48 0.00 -0.95
CA PRO A 21 14.80 -0.58 -1.10
C PRO A 21 15.70 0.14 -2.11
N PRO A 22 15.26 0.45 -3.34
CA PRO A 22 16.11 1.19 -4.27
C PRO A 22 16.40 2.62 -3.83
N VAL A 23 15.45 3.27 -3.14
CA VAL A 23 15.66 4.62 -2.58
C VAL A 23 16.71 4.59 -1.48
N ILE A 24 16.58 3.65 -0.55
CA ILE A 24 17.56 3.46 0.54
C ILE A 24 18.94 3.14 -0.01
N ALA A 25 19.01 2.29 -1.04
CA ALA A 25 20.28 1.93 -1.67
C ALA A 25 21.01 3.16 -2.25
N ARG A 26 20.28 4.03 -2.95
CA ARG A 26 20.86 5.28 -3.49
C ARG A 26 21.27 6.23 -2.37
N PHE A 27 20.42 6.43 -1.38
CA PHE A 27 20.72 7.32 -0.26
C PHE A 27 21.92 6.82 0.54
N ARG A 28 22.00 5.52 0.81
CA ARG A 28 23.12 4.91 1.53
C ARG A 28 24.43 5.04 0.78
N ALA A 29 24.40 5.00 -0.55
CA ALA A 29 25.62 5.19 -1.35
C ALA A 29 26.21 6.59 -1.13
N ASP A 30 25.37 7.60 -0.99
CA ASP A 30 25.77 8.99 -0.77
C ASP A 30 26.01 9.33 0.70
N HIS A 31 25.30 8.64 1.60
CA HIS A 31 25.32 8.88 3.05
C HIS A 31 25.45 7.56 3.82
N PRO A 32 26.66 6.93 3.83
CA PRO A 32 26.82 5.57 4.35
C PRO A 32 26.70 5.44 5.87
N ASP A 33 26.77 6.55 6.60
CA ASP A 33 26.74 6.55 8.08
C ASP A 33 25.32 6.76 8.64
N VAL A 34 24.29 6.74 7.80
CA VAL A 34 22.89 6.86 8.23
C VAL A 34 22.28 5.47 8.43
N ASP A 35 21.66 5.25 9.59
CA ASP A 35 20.92 4.04 9.92
C ASP A 35 19.44 4.18 9.60
N TYR A 36 18.73 3.06 9.48
CA TYR A 36 17.30 3.04 9.12
C TYR A 36 16.54 2.13 10.06
N GLU A 37 15.31 2.53 10.36
CA GLU A 37 14.32 1.68 11.02
C GLU A 37 13.00 1.82 10.28
N LEU A 38 12.42 0.69 9.87
CA LEU A 38 11.12 0.65 9.23
C LEU A 38 10.10 0.09 10.22
N LEU A 39 9.09 0.89 10.54
CA LEU A 39 7.96 0.46 11.36
C LEU A 39 6.78 0.14 10.45
N MET A 40 6.25 -1.07 10.60
CA MET A 40 5.11 -1.54 9.82
C MET A 40 3.82 -1.33 10.62
N GLY A 41 2.82 -0.74 9.99
CA GLY A 41 1.54 -0.49 10.65
C GLY A 41 0.43 -0.18 9.66
N ASP A 42 -0.77 0.03 10.20
CA ASP A 42 -1.86 0.56 9.40
C ASP A 42 -1.68 2.07 9.16
N TYR A 43 -2.53 2.63 8.29
CA TYR A 43 -2.37 4.02 7.87
C TYR A 43 -2.57 5.02 9.02
N SER A 44 -3.49 4.74 9.93
CA SER A 44 -3.72 5.60 11.11
C SER A 44 -2.56 5.53 12.09
N GLU A 45 -1.99 4.34 12.30
CA GLU A 45 -0.79 4.17 13.12
C GLU A 45 0.41 4.92 12.53
N ILE A 46 0.63 4.77 11.22
CA ILE A 46 1.73 5.46 10.53
C ILE A 46 1.60 6.97 10.69
N GLU A 47 0.41 7.51 10.46
CA GLU A 47 0.17 8.94 10.63
C GLU A 47 0.45 9.38 12.06
N GLN A 48 -0.01 8.61 13.05
CA GLN A 48 0.23 8.90 14.46
C GLN A 48 1.72 8.89 14.81
N TRP A 49 2.47 7.89 14.33
CA TRP A 49 3.92 7.83 14.55
C TRP A 49 4.65 9.05 14.00
N VAL A 50 4.24 9.53 12.84
CA VAL A 50 4.82 10.75 12.27
C VAL A 50 4.42 11.97 13.08
N ALA A 51 3.14 12.09 13.43
CA ALA A 51 2.63 13.23 14.22
C ALA A 51 3.33 13.34 15.58
N GLU A 52 3.59 12.22 16.23
CA GLU A 52 4.23 12.16 17.57
C GLU A 52 5.77 12.19 17.51
N GLY A 53 6.36 12.16 16.34
CA GLY A 53 7.81 12.15 16.18
C GLY A 53 8.47 10.80 16.42
N ARG A 54 7.71 9.71 16.54
CA ARG A 54 8.26 8.34 16.58
C ARG A 54 8.90 7.98 15.25
N CYS A 55 8.28 8.38 14.13
CA CYS A 55 8.85 8.29 12.80
C CYS A 55 9.15 9.68 12.25
N ASP A 56 10.20 9.78 11.44
CA ASP A 56 10.59 11.01 10.75
C ASP A 56 9.71 11.27 9.54
N LEU A 57 9.32 10.21 8.86
CA LEU A 57 8.40 10.23 7.71
C LEU A 57 7.61 8.94 7.67
N GLY A 58 6.56 8.96 6.88
CA GLY A 58 5.72 7.78 6.67
C GLY A 58 5.07 7.80 5.31
N PHE A 59 4.41 6.70 4.96
CA PHE A 59 3.67 6.57 3.70
C PHE A 59 2.24 6.15 4.01
N ILE A 60 1.28 6.87 3.44
CA ILE A 60 -0.14 6.54 3.53
C ILE A 60 -0.82 6.84 2.20
N PRO A 61 -1.89 6.10 1.84
CA PRO A 61 -2.58 6.29 0.56
C PRO A 61 -3.70 7.35 0.63
N ARG A 62 -3.48 8.39 1.39
CA ARG A 62 -4.40 9.52 1.55
C ARG A 62 -3.64 10.74 2.05
N GLU A 63 -4.30 11.87 2.13
CA GLU A 63 -3.76 13.03 2.81
C GLU A 63 -3.78 12.83 4.34
N PRO A 64 -2.81 13.39 5.07
CA PRO A 64 -2.85 13.33 6.52
C PRO A 64 -4.06 14.09 7.07
N ARG A 65 -4.68 13.54 8.12
CA ARG A 65 -5.84 14.15 8.79
C ARG A 65 -5.43 15.10 9.91
N GLY A 66 -4.26 14.85 10.50
CA GLY A 66 -3.73 15.67 11.60
C GLY A 66 -3.10 16.97 11.12
N ALA A 67 -3.08 17.97 12.01
CA ALA A 67 -2.44 19.25 11.74
C ALA A 67 -0.90 19.15 11.81
N GLY A 68 -0.21 20.10 11.19
CA GLY A 68 1.25 20.22 11.28
C GLY A 68 2.02 19.22 10.43
N MET A 69 1.36 18.55 9.51
CA MET A 69 1.98 17.63 8.58
C MET A 69 1.84 18.10 7.13
N ALA A 70 2.83 17.79 6.33
CA ALA A 70 2.82 17.97 4.90
C ALA A 70 2.80 16.62 4.21
N SER A 71 2.38 16.60 2.95
CA SER A 71 2.42 15.42 2.11
C SER A 71 3.08 15.71 0.78
N ARG A 72 3.69 14.69 0.21
CA ARG A 72 4.26 14.71 -1.14
C ARG A 72 3.76 13.49 -1.89
N PRO A 73 3.11 13.66 -3.06
CA PRO A 73 2.72 12.51 -3.88
C PRO A 73 3.92 11.66 -4.28
N LEU A 74 3.80 10.35 -4.11
CA LEU A 74 4.86 9.40 -4.44
C LEU A 74 4.51 8.57 -5.67
N VAL A 75 3.42 7.82 -5.60
CA VAL A 75 3.03 6.91 -6.67
C VAL A 75 1.52 6.72 -6.71
N GLN A 76 0.98 6.65 -7.93
CA GLN A 76 -0.37 6.15 -8.15
C GLN A 76 -0.33 4.64 -8.28
N ASP A 77 -1.20 3.96 -7.57
CA ASP A 77 -1.21 2.51 -7.44
C ASP A 77 -2.59 1.99 -7.83
N GLU A 78 -2.67 1.34 -8.98
CA GLU A 78 -3.94 0.86 -9.52
C GLU A 78 -4.46 -0.31 -8.69
N LEU A 79 -5.75 -0.34 -8.41
CA LEU A 79 -6.42 -1.46 -7.76
C LEU A 79 -6.83 -2.48 -8.82
N MET A 80 -6.40 -3.73 -8.64
CA MET A 80 -6.54 -4.78 -9.63
C MET A 80 -7.41 -5.91 -9.10
N ALA A 81 -8.18 -6.54 -9.99
CA ALA A 81 -8.86 -7.79 -9.67
C ALA A 81 -7.83 -8.92 -9.59
N VAL A 82 -7.95 -9.75 -8.56
CA VAL A 82 -7.13 -10.95 -8.36
C VAL A 82 -8.08 -12.13 -8.30
N VAL A 83 -7.98 -13.02 -9.27
CA VAL A 83 -8.89 -14.16 -9.42
C VAL A 83 -8.10 -15.45 -9.65
N PRO A 84 -8.68 -16.63 -9.36
CA PRO A 84 -8.03 -17.89 -9.68
C PRO A 84 -7.67 -17.97 -11.17
N ALA A 85 -6.55 -18.61 -11.50
CA ALA A 85 -6.06 -18.71 -12.86
C ALA A 85 -7.04 -19.42 -13.81
N ASP A 86 -7.89 -20.29 -13.28
CA ASP A 86 -8.92 -21.03 -14.02
C ASP A 86 -10.30 -20.36 -14.01
N SER A 87 -10.41 -19.20 -13.39
CA SER A 87 -11.67 -18.42 -13.37
C SER A 87 -12.04 -17.94 -14.77
N SER A 88 -13.35 -17.85 -15.04
CA SER A 88 -13.85 -17.20 -16.26
C SER A 88 -13.44 -15.74 -16.38
N LEU A 89 -13.12 -15.10 -15.26
CA LEU A 89 -12.66 -13.71 -15.22
C LEU A 89 -11.17 -13.56 -15.54
N ALA A 90 -10.41 -14.66 -15.54
CA ALA A 90 -8.96 -14.64 -15.71
C ALA A 90 -8.50 -14.09 -17.07
N THR A 91 -9.34 -14.17 -18.09
CA THR A 91 -9.07 -13.67 -19.44
C THR A 91 -9.85 -12.41 -19.78
N ALA A 92 -10.61 -11.84 -18.84
CA ALA A 92 -11.35 -10.62 -19.06
C ALA A 92 -10.39 -9.44 -19.31
N GLU A 93 -10.67 -8.64 -20.30
CA GLU A 93 -9.89 -7.43 -20.56
C GLU A 93 -10.01 -6.44 -19.41
N VAL A 94 -11.23 -6.30 -18.90
CA VAL A 94 -11.59 -5.48 -17.73
C VAL A 94 -12.61 -6.26 -16.91
N VAL A 95 -12.46 -6.31 -15.59
CA VAL A 95 -13.36 -7.03 -14.70
C VAL A 95 -14.38 -6.05 -14.11
N PRO A 96 -15.69 -6.29 -14.33
CA PRO A 96 -16.72 -5.51 -13.64
C PRO A 96 -16.75 -5.79 -12.15
N LEU A 97 -16.98 -4.74 -11.34
CA LEU A 97 -17.10 -4.90 -9.87
C LEU A 97 -18.25 -5.85 -9.50
N ALA A 98 -19.35 -5.82 -10.26
CA ALA A 98 -20.50 -6.69 -10.02
C ALA A 98 -20.12 -8.17 -10.11
N ASP A 99 -19.21 -8.54 -11.01
CA ASP A 99 -18.75 -9.93 -11.16
C ASP A 99 -17.98 -10.40 -9.94
N LEU A 100 -17.16 -9.52 -9.35
CA LEU A 100 -16.46 -9.84 -8.09
C LEU A 100 -17.41 -9.89 -6.90
N ALA A 101 -18.42 -9.03 -6.87
CA ALA A 101 -19.41 -9.01 -5.80
C ALA A 101 -20.26 -10.28 -5.76
N ASN A 102 -20.41 -10.99 -6.88
CA ASN A 102 -21.14 -12.25 -6.96
C ASN A 102 -20.34 -13.47 -6.52
N GLU A 103 -19.03 -13.30 -6.30
CA GLU A 103 -18.13 -14.36 -5.86
C GLU A 103 -17.89 -14.28 -4.34
N GLN A 104 -17.27 -15.33 -3.78
CA GLN A 104 -16.68 -15.20 -2.44
C GLN A 104 -15.54 -14.19 -2.51
N PHE A 105 -15.64 -13.14 -1.74
CA PHE A 105 -14.65 -12.09 -1.72
C PHE A 105 -13.74 -12.23 -0.49
N ILE A 106 -12.43 -12.18 -0.69
CA ILE A 106 -11.46 -12.20 0.39
C ILE A 106 -11.06 -10.75 0.65
N LEU A 107 -11.40 -10.25 1.83
CA LEU A 107 -11.23 -8.84 2.16
C LEU A 107 -9.87 -8.60 2.81
N LEU A 108 -9.13 -7.64 2.27
CA LEU A 108 -7.94 -7.10 2.91
C LEU A 108 -8.38 -6.07 3.95
N GLU A 109 -8.22 -6.39 5.21
CA GLU A 109 -8.54 -5.50 6.31
C GLU A 109 -7.35 -4.62 6.69
N ARG A 110 -7.56 -3.31 6.78
CA ARG A 110 -6.58 -2.31 7.17
C ARG A 110 -7.15 -1.37 8.24
N GLY A 111 -7.80 -1.94 9.26
CA GLY A 111 -8.44 -1.13 10.29
C GLY A 111 -9.60 -0.31 9.74
N THR A 112 -9.62 0.99 10.02
CA THR A 112 -10.67 1.90 9.56
C THR A 112 -10.42 2.48 8.16
N ASP A 113 -9.27 2.23 7.57
CA ASP A 113 -8.83 2.83 6.30
C ASP A 113 -8.95 1.83 5.13
N ASP A 114 -10.06 1.13 5.05
CA ASP A 114 -10.36 0.19 3.97
C ASP A 114 -10.53 0.93 2.63
N GLU A 115 -9.78 0.53 1.63
CA GLU A 115 -9.80 1.12 0.29
C GLU A 115 -10.82 0.44 -0.64
N ILE A 116 -11.27 -0.75 -0.30
CA ILE A 116 -12.02 -1.64 -1.19
C ILE A 116 -13.53 -1.52 -0.96
N THR A 117 -13.98 -1.57 0.28
CA THR A 117 -15.40 -1.45 0.60
C THR A 117 -16.05 -0.20 0.00
N PRO A 118 -15.39 0.99 0.03
CA PRO A 118 -15.94 2.18 -0.63
C PRO A 118 -16.16 2.04 -2.13
N LEU A 119 -15.35 1.24 -2.84
CA LEU A 119 -15.56 0.98 -4.27
C LEU A 119 -16.90 0.31 -4.52
N PHE A 120 -17.18 -0.76 -3.78
CA PHE A 120 -18.44 -1.48 -3.91
C PHE A 120 -19.63 -0.65 -3.47
N ARG A 121 -19.48 0.07 -2.35
CA ARG A 121 -20.54 0.95 -1.85
C ARG A 121 -20.94 2.01 -2.86
N ARG A 122 -19.98 2.68 -3.50
CA ARG A 122 -20.26 3.70 -4.53
C ARG A 122 -20.94 3.12 -5.75
N ALA A 123 -20.69 1.84 -6.06
CA ALA A 123 -21.36 1.12 -7.14
C ALA A 123 -22.71 0.51 -6.74
N GLY A 124 -23.14 0.71 -5.49
CA GLY A 124 -24.38 0.11 -4.98
C GLY A 124 -24.31 -1.39 -4.79
N LEU A 125 -23.11 -1.93 -4.60
CA LEU A 125 -22.85 -3.37 -4.48
C LEU A 125 -22.47 -3.75 -3.05
N THR A 126 -22.81 -4.97 -2.66
CA THR A 126 -22.41 -5.58 -1.38
C THR A 126 -21.59 -6.82 -1.66
N VAL A 127 -20.44 -6.92 -1.04
CA VAL A 127 -19.57 -8.10 -1.17
C VAL A 127 -19.89 -9.16 -0.14
N ARG A 128 -19.77 -10.43 -0.52
CA ARG A 128 -19.83 -11.58 0.38
C ARG A 128 -18.41 -11.87 0.85
N SER A 129 -18.12 -11.51 2.09
CA SER A 129 -16.82 -11.77 2.69
C SER A 129 -16.95 -12.65 3.90
N LYS A 130 -16.47 -13.89 3.80
CA LYS A 130 -16.33 -14.84 4.91
C LYS A 130 -14.88 -14.98 5.35
N LEU A 131 -13.95 -14.45 4.56
CA LEU A 131 -12.52 -14.46 4.83
C LEU A 131 -12.01 -13.04 4.78
N SER A 132 -11.32 -12.65 5.83
CA SER A 132 -10.60 -11.38 5.85
C SER A 132 -9.23 -11.61 6.48
N THR A 133 -8.26 -10.85 6.05
CA THR A 133 -6.92 -10.87 6.62
C THR A 133 -6.22 -9.54 6.36
N TRP A 134 -5.21 -9.27 7.15
CA TRP A 134 -4.32 -8.13 7.01
C TRP A 134 -3.21 -8.35 5.97
N ASP A 135 -2.94 -9.60 5.59
CA ASP A 135 -1.78 -10.00 4.81
C ASP A 135 -2.13 -10.20 3.33
N ASP A 136 -1.60 -9.31 2.47
CA ASP A 136 -1.77 -9.38 1.02
C ASP A 136 -1.32 -10.72 0.43
N TYR A 137 -0.22 -11.27 0.93
CA TYR A 137 0.33 -12.53 0.41
C TYR A 137 -0.55 -13.72 0.79
N ALA A 138 -1.14 -13.69 1.98
CA ALA A 138 -2.12 -14.70 2.38
C ALA A 138 -3.35 -14.65 1.46
N ILE A 139 -3.79 -13.46 1.06
CA ILE A 139 -4.89 -13.32 0.09
C ILE A 139 -4.53 -13.97 -1.24
N MET A 140 -3.33 -13.68 -1.78
CA MET A 140 -2.89 -14.29 -3.04
C MET A 140 -2.87 -15.80 -2.96
N ALA A 141 -2.37 -16.37 -1.87
CA ALA A 141 -2.35 -17.81 -1.64
C ALA A 141 -3.77 -18.40 -1.58
N MET A 142 -4.69 -17.73 -0.92
CA MET A 142 -6.08 -18.18 -0.82
C MET A 142 -6.80 -18.10 -2.16
N VAL A 143 -6.54 -17.07 -2.96
CA VAL A 143 -7.08 -16.98 -4.32
C VAL A 143 -6.52 -18.10 -5.20
N GLU A 144 -5.21 -18.38 -5.12
CA GLU A 144 -4.59 -19.49 -5.84
C GLU A 144 -5.28 -20.81 -5.55
N ASP A 145 -5.66 -21.05 -4.30
CA ASP A 145 -6.35 -22.28 -3.87
C ASP A 145 -7.86 -22.26 -4.14
N GLY A 146 -8.37 -21.25 -4.82
CA GLY A 146 -9.78 -21.19 -5.21
C GLY A 146 -10.73 -20.82 -4.09
N LEU A 147 -10.26 -20.23 -3.00
CA LEU A 147 -11.10 -19.84 -1.85
C LEU A 147 -11.93 -18.58 -2.11
N GLY A 148 -11.62 -17.84 -3.16
CA GLY A 148 -12.36 -16.66 -3.53
C GLY A 148 -11.60 -15.77 -4.49
N VAL A 149 -12.11 -14.55 -4.64
CA VAL A 149 -11.50 -13.48 -5.44
C VAL A 149 -11.17 -12.31 -4.54
N SER A 150 -10.34 -11.40 -5.00
CA SER A 150 -10.01 -10.20 -4.23
C SER A 150 -9.69 -9.02 -5.14
N ILE A 151 -9.46 -7.88 -4.53
CA ILE A 151 -8.90 -6.69 -5.14
C ILE A 151 -7.65 -6.34 -4.35
N LEU A 152 -6.52 -6.22 -5.03
CA LEU A 152 -5.24 -5.83 -4.42
C LEU A 152 -4.58 -4.74 -5.26
N PRO A 153 -3.78 -3.87 -4.61
CA PRO A 153 -3.02 -2.86 -5.34
C PRO A 153 -1.96 -3.48 -6.26
N ALA A 154 -1.76 -2.88 -7.42
CA ALA A 154 -0.77 -3.35 -8.41
C ALA A 154 0.66 -3.42 -7.83
N LEU A 155 0.98 -2.49 -6.92
CA LEU A 155 2.31 -2.41 -6.32
C LEU A 155 2.69 -3.70 -5.58
N ILE A 156 1.78 -4.24 -4.73
CA ILE A 156 2.04 -5.48 -3.99
C ILE A 156 2.06 -6.70 -4.91
N LEU A 157 1.44 -6.60 -6.08
CA LEU A 157 1.36 -7.69 -7.05
C LEU A 157 2.62 -7.79 -7.93
N ARG A 158 3.54 -6.82 -7.83
CA ARG A 158 4.83 -6.91 -8.51
C ARG A 158 5.59 -8.16 -8.04
N ARG A 159 6.16 -8.91 -9.00
CA ARG A 159 6.87 -10.17 -8.73
C ARG A 159 6.01 -11.20 -8.00
N CYS A 160 4.70 -11.19 -8.28
CA CYS A 160 3.79 -12.18 -7.73
C CYS A 160 4.21 -13.58 -8.17
N GLN A 161 4.41 -14.47 -7.19
CA GLN A 161 4.83 -15.87 -7.42
C GLN A 161 3.66 -16.85 -7.31
N PHE A 162 2.47 -16.35 -6.98
CA PHE A 162 1.27 -17.18 -6.89
C PHE A 162 0.61 -17.33 -8.26
N ASP A 163 0.04 -18.50 -8.50
CA ASP A 163 -0.69 -18.78 -9.75
C ASP A 163 -2.10 -18.20 -9.69
N VAL A 164 -2.17 -16.90 -9.89
CA VAL A 164 -3.42 -16.14 -9.94
C VAL A 164 -3.45 -15.29 -11.20
N ALA A 165 -4.64 -14.93 -11.65
CA ALA A 165 -4.80 -13.96 -12.72
C ALA A 165 -5.05 -12.58 -12.14
N VAL A 166 -4.32 -11.60 -12.66
CA VAL A 166 -4.44 -10.19 -12.27
C VAL A 166 -5.00 -9.42 -13.46
N ARG A 167 -6.15 -8.79 -13.27
CA ARG A 167 -6.85 -8.08 -14.34
C ARG A 167 -7.27 -6.69 -13.90
N PRO A 168 -7.32 -5.71 -14.84
CA PRO A 168 -7.84 -4.39 -14.54
C PRO A 168 -9.30 -4.43 -14.07
N LEU A 169 -9.65 -3.55 -13.17
CA LEU A 169 -11.05 -3.30 -12.80
C LEU A 169 -11.69 -2.26 -13.72
N GLU A 170 -12.99 -2.34 -13.89
CA GLU A 170 -13.75 -1.29 -14.57
C GLU A 170 -13.53 0.05 -13.86
N GLY A 171 -13.38 1.13 -14.64
CA GLY A 171 -13.11 2.47 -14.11
C GLY A 171 -11.68 2.71 -13.68
N HIS A 172 -10.82 1.67 -13.68
CA HIS A 172 -9.40 1.76 -13.31
C HIS A 172 -9.17 2.54 -12.01
N PRO A 173 -9.79 2.11 -10.88
CA PRO A 173 -9.60 2.80 -9.60
C PRO A 173 -8.16 2.68 -9.16
N HIS A 174 -7.67 3.71 -8.49
CA HIS A 174 -6.32 3.72 -7.96
C HIS A 174 -6.29 4.42 -6.61
N ARG A 175 -5.20 4.22 -5.88
CA ARG A 175 -4.87 4.96 -4.68
C ARG A 175 -3.64 5.82 -4.93
N GLN A 176 -3.58 6.99 -4.30
CA GLN A 176 -2.40 7.85 -4.33
C GLN A 176 -1.62 7.63 -3.04
N ILE A 177 -0.45 7.03 -3.13
CA ILE A 177 0.45 6.91 -1.99
C ILE A 177 1.24 8.20 -1.85
N ASN A 178 1.24 8.77 -0.66
CA ASN A 178 1.95 9.99 -0.32
C ASN A 178 3.01 9.72 0.75
N ALA A 179 4.13 10.41 0.64
CA ALA A 179 5.05 10.56 1.77
C ALA A 179 4.51 11.66 2.67
N ILE A 180 4.46 11.41 3.98
CA ILE A 180 4.03 12.38 4.98
C ILE A 180 5.15 12.65 5.97
N TYR A 181 5.21 13.88 6.45
CA TYR A 181 6.23 14.31 7.40
C TYR A 181 5.75 15.56 8.14
N ARG A 182 6.33 15.83 9.32
CA ARG A 182 6.01 17.05 10.04
C ARG A 182 6.59 18.27 9.32
N THR A 183 5.87 19.39 9.37
CA THR A 183 6.36 20.66 8.80
C THR A 183 7.42 21.33 9.67
N ALA A 184 7.47 21.00 10.95
CA ALA A 184 8.48 21.44 11.90
C ALA A 184 9.30 20.25 12.40
N ASP A 185 10.51 20.50 12.89
CA ASP A 185 11.37 19.51 13.55
C ASP A 185 11.79 18.33 12.64
N VAL A 186 11.90 18.56 11.33
CA VAL A 186 12.43 17.56 10.40
C VAL A 186 13.95 17.52 10.56
N SER A 187 14.50 16.33 10.82
CA SER A 187 15.95 16.14 10.86
C SER A 187 16.58 16.40 9.49
N LEU A 188 17.85 16.79 9.47
CA LEU A 188 18.56 16.99 8.21
C LEU A 188 18.59 15.71 7.37
N ALA A 189 18.82 14.56 8.01
CA ALA A 189 18.85 13.26 7.34
C ALA A 189 17.50 12.94 6.69
N ALA A 190 16.40 13.12 7.40
CA ALA A 190 15.05 12.88 6.87
C ALA A 190 14.71 13.86 5.73
N ALA A 191 15.06 15.13 5.87
CA ALA A 191 14.84 16.14 4.82
C ALA A 191 15.59 15.78 3.53
N ARG A 192 16.83 15.32 3.64
CA ARG A 192 17.62 14.86 2.51
C ARG A 192 17.06 13.58 1.89
N PHE A 193 16.62 12.64 2.74
CA PHE A 193 16.00 11.40 2.27
C PHE A 193 14.76 11.67 1.41
N LEU A 194 13.92 12.62 1.82
CA LEU A 194 12.74 13.01 1.06
C LEU A 194 13.07 13.47 -0.37
N GLU A 195 14.23 14.04 -0.60
CA GLU A 195 14.67 14.46 -1.93
C GLU A 195 14.95 13.28 -2.88
N TYR A 196 15.14 12.07 -2.33
CA TYR A 196 15.43 10.85 -3.10
C TYR A 196 14.17 10.09 -3.54
N LEU A 197 13.01 10.48 -3.03
CA LEU A 197 11.72 9.85 -3.35
C LEU A 197 11.16 10.29 -4.75
#